data_acdd9f078d36c121029634ebded90d8e
#
_entry.id   acdd9f078d36c121029634ebded90d8e
#
_cell.length_a   1.000
_cell.length_b   1.000
_cell.length_c   1.000
_cell.angle_alpha   90.00
_cell.angle_beta   90.00
_cell.angle_gamma   90.00
#
_symmetry.space_group_name_H-M   'P 1'
#
loop_
_entity.id
_entity.type
_entity.pdbx_description
1 polymer ?
#
loop_
_entity_poly.entity_id
_entity_poly.type
_entity_poly.pdbx_seq_one_letter_code
_entity_poly.pdbx_strand_id
1 'polypeptide(L)'
;MAAPDSRLCRYAIYESGFAAFDIALYSSQLYPEGEALSSQDNAFHAAVSFGLCEDTCAGTDIITRGEAADLLYALLTGEFTVAPPPILETIPLNNKEGVHLNSYLLELQKIPEPIRQAFAERGWQYTIDYEYLARLSEERNMSCIGATNYGSRQITVSSAWATVHEFGHFLDELIGFPSQTEGFYQEESGTAAALLRPYALTSEREYFADCFVYWLTYRDNSKKMAALCSAAPKTYAYLLTLEIQNWQPAA
;
A
#
# COMPACT_ATOMS: atom_id res chain seq x y z
N MET A 1 -17.34 -17.70 -38.15
CA MET A 1 -17.73 -17.41 -36.77
C MET A 1 -16.85 -16.27 -36.33
N ALA A 2 -17.42 -15.12 -36.02
CA ALA A 2 -16.67 -13.97 -35.53
C ALA A 2 -16.19 -14.28 -34.11
N ALA A 3 -14.93 -13.98 -33.80
CA ALA A 3 -14.40 -14.08 -32.45
C ALA A 3 -15.23 -13.18 -31.52
N PRO A 4 -15.66 -13.64 -30.35
CA PRO A 4 -16.40 -12.81 -29.43
C PRO A 4 -15.53 -11.63 -29.00
N ASP A 5 -16.16 -10.46 -28.86
CA ASP A 5 -15.53 -9.19 -28.56
C ASP A 5 -14.85 -9.26 -27.18
N SER A 6 -13.53 -9.11 -27.16
CA SER A 6 -12.68 -9.09 -25.97
C SER A 6 -13.10 -8.04 -24.92
N ARG A 7 -14.01 -7.14 -25.28
CA ARG A 7 -14.61 -6.14 -24.39
C ARG A 7 -15.57 -6.73 -23.37
N LEU A 8 -16.12 -7.94 -23.60
CA LEU A 8 -17.12 -8.53 -22.71
C LEU A 8 -16.54 -8.99 -21.36
N CYS A 9 -15.31 -9.50 -21.34
CA CYS A 9 -14.67 -9.92 -20.09
C CYS A 9 -14.38 -8.70 -19.18
N ARG A 10 -13.95 -7.60 -19.80
CA ARG A 10 -13.72 -6.33 -19.11
C ARG A 10 -15.02 -5.66 -18.63
N TYR A 11 -16.14 -5.88 -19.34
CA TYR A 11 -17.45 -5.32 -19.02
C TYR A 11 -18.13 -6.06 -17.86
N ALA A 12 -17.97 -7.37 -17.74
CA ALA A 12 -18.60 -8.15 -16.68
C ALA A 12 -18.07 -7.77 -15.28
N ILE A 13 -16.80 -7.43 -15.16
CA ILE A 13 -16.20 -6.91 -13.91
C ILE A 13 -16.63 -5.46 -13.67
N TYR A 14 -16.85 -4.68 -14.73
CA TYR A 14 -17.18 -3.27 -14.64
C TYR A 14 -18.67 -2.99 -14.38
N GLU A 15 -19.58 -3.85 -14.89
CA GLU A 15 -21.04 -3.67 -14.73
C GLU A 15 -21.63 -4.29 -13.45
N SER A 16 -20.91 -5.15 -12.75
CA SER A 16 -21.33 -5.55 -11.39
C SER A 16 -21.05 -4.40 -10.42
N GLY A 17 -21.93 -3.43 -10.33
CA GLY A 17 -21.75 -2.11 -9.71
C GLY A 17 -20.97 -2.02 -8.38
N PHE A 18 -20.68 -3.16 -7.76
CA PHE A 18 -19.85 -3.28 -6.56
C PHE A 18 -18.35 -3.31 -6.87
N ALA A 19 -17.94 -4.10 -7.85
CA ALA A 19 -16.54 -4.16 -8.28
C ALA A 19 -16.13 -2.86 -8.99
N ALA A 20 -17.04 -2.22 -9.72
CA ALA A 20 -16.78 -0.93 -10.36
C ALA A 20 -16.56 0.20 -9.36
N PHE A 21 -17.26 0.21 -8.24
CA PHE A 21 -17.08 1.22 -7.19
C PHE A 21 -15.75 1.07 -6.48
N ASP A 22 -15.40 -0.15 -6.09
CA ASP A 22 -14.13 -0.43 -5.42
C ASP A 22 -12.95 -0.22 -6.37
N ILE A 23 -13.05 -0.63 -7.62
CA ILE A 23 -12.01 -0.43 -8.65
C ILE A 23 -11.87 1.05 -9.01
N ALA A 24 -12.95 1.82 -9.09
CA ALA A 24 -12.90 3.26 -9.36
C ALA A 24 -12.29 4.04 -8.17
N LEU A 25 -12.66 3.70 -6.94
CA LEU A 25 -12.04 4.25 -5.73
C LEU A 25 -10.53 3.95 -5.71
N TYR A 26 -10.18 2.79 -6.18
CA TYR A 26 -8.85 2.26 -6.26
C TYR A 26 -7.96 2.93 -7.31
N SER A 27 -8.44 3.06 -8.53
CA SER A 27 -7.70 3.71 -9.60
C SER A 27 -7.42 5.19 -9.27
N SER A 28 -8.32 5.87 -8.55
CA SER A 28 -8.11 7.24 -8.10
C SER A 28 -7.06 7.35 -6.98
N GLN A 29 -6.84 6.28 -6.20
CA GLN A 29 -5.84 6.24 -5.13
C GLN A 29 -4.45 5.81 -5.62
N LEU A 30 -4.39 4.86 -6.56
CA LEU A 30 -3.13 4.39 -7.15
C LEU A 30 -2.53 5.40 -8.14
N TYR A 31 -3.37 6.21 -8.80
CA TYR A 31 -2.95 7.13 -9.86
C TYR A 31 -3.62 8.50 -9.68
N PRO A 32 -3.25 9.25 -8.64
CA PRO A 32 -3.93 10.52 -8.32
C PRO A 32 -3.77 11.62 -9.37
N GLU A 33 -2.84 11.53 -10.32
CA GLU A 33 -2.66 12.53 -11.38
C GLU A 33 -2.12 11.94 -12.69
N GLY A 34 -3.00 11.78 -13.68
CA GLY A 34 -2.70 12.13 -15.07
C GLY A 34 -2.04 11.10 -15.99
N GLU A 35 -1.50 9.99 -15.54
CA GLU A 35 -1.12 8.84 -16.37
C GLU A 35 -1.90 7.60 -15.91
N ALA A 36 -3.21 7.70 -15.99
CA ALA A 36 -4.05 6.55 -15.73
C ALA A 36 -3.79 5.50 -16.82
N LEU A 37 -3.27 4.34 -16.44
CA LEU A 37 -3.59 3.11 -17.15
C LEU A 37 -5.09 3.13 -17.46
N SER A 38 -5.53 2.59 -18.59
CA SER A 38 -6.97 2.62 -18.87
C SER A 38 -7.70 2.03 -17.66
N SER A 39 -8.90 2.51 -17.35
CA SER A 39 -9.70 1.98 -16.24
C SER A 39 -9.84 0.45 -16.29
N GLN A 40 -9.64 -0.12 -17.46
CA GLN A 40 -9.66 -1.56 -17.74
C GLN A 40 -8.38 -2.27 -17.28
N ASP A 41 -7.20 -1.67 -17.51
CA ASP A 41 -5.93 -2.23 -17.05
C ASP A 41 -5.85 -2.18 -15.52
N ASN A 42 -6.36 -1.11 -14.90
CA ASN A 42 -6.48 -1.00 -13.46
C ASN A 42 -7.40 -2.07 -12.87
N ALA A 43 -8.55 -2.34 -13.53
CA ALA A 43 -9.48 -3.38 -13.11
C ALA A 43 -8.85 -4.78 -13.18
N PHE A 44 -8.08 -5.06 -14.23
CA PHE A 44 -7.37 -6.32 -14.39
C PHE A 44 -6.29 -6.49 -13.31
N HIS A 45 -5.43 -5.49 -13.12
CA HIS A 45 -4.41 -5.54 -12.08
C HIS A 45 -5.01 -5.66 -10.66
N ALA A 46 -6.13 -5.00 -10.41
CA ALA A 46 -6.87 -5.19 -9.16
C ALA A 46 -7.38 -6.63 -9.03
N ALA A 47 -7.99 -7.20 -10.08
CA ALA A 47 -8.49 -8.56 -10.07
C ALA A 47 -7.38 -9.59 -9.82
N VAL A 48 -6.22 -9.43 -10.46
CA VAL A 48 -5.02 -10.26 -10.18
C VAL A 48 -4.58 -10.11 -8.74
N SER A 49 -4.50 -8.86 -8.25
CA SER A 49 -4.10 -8.55 -6.87
C SER A 49 -5.00 -9.18 -5.83
N PHE A 50 -6.29 -9.33 -6.16
CA PHE A 50 -7.28 -9.98 -5.28
C PHE A 50 -7.34 -11.49 -5.45
N GLY A 51 -6.49 -12.07 -6.33
CA GLY A 51 -6.55 -13.49 -6.65
C GLY A 51 -7.86 -13.89 -7.34
N LEU A 52 -8.55 -12.96 -7.99
CA LEU A 52 -9.76 -13.22 -8.76
C LEU A 52 -9.44 -13.79 -10.15
N CYS A 53 -8.23 -13.57 -10.64
CA CYS A 53 -7.70 -14.18 -11.84
C CYS A 53 -6.19 -14.36 -11.71
N GLU A 54 -5.64 -15.30 -12.50
CA GLU A 54 -4.20 -15.53 -12.54
C GLU A 54 -3.50 -14.42 -13.34
N ASP A 55 -2.26 -14.08 -12.98
CA ASP A 55 -1.42 -13.12 -13.70
C ASP A 55 -1.08 -13.61 -15.12
N THR A 56 -1.22 -14.91 -15.35
CA THR A 56 -1.06 -15.55 -16.68
C THR A 56 -2.22 -15.28 -17.64
N CYS A 57 -3.37 -14.80 -17.11
CA CYS A 57 -4.51 -14.44 -17.94
C CYS A 57 -4.19 -13.16 -18.72
N ALA A 58 -4.31 -13.20 -20.04
CA ALA A 58 -4.32 -11.99 -20.84
C ALA A 58 -5.67 -11.28 -20.62
N GLY A 59 -5.67 -9.96 -20.48
CA GLY A 59 -6.93 -9.18 -20.37
C GLY A 59 -7.87 -9.31 -21.60
N THR A 60 -7.49 -10.13 -22.55
CA THR A 60 -8.25 -10.50 -23.76
C THR A 60 -8.83 -11.91 -23.68
N ASP A 61 -8.55 -12.68 -22.65
CA ASP A 61 -9.06 -14.04 -22.52
C ASP A 61 -10.56 -14.04 -22.27
N ILE A 62 -11.22 -15.04 -22.86
CA ILE A 62 -12.66 -15.20 -22.76
C ILE A 62 -12.95 -16.08 -21.55
N ILE A 63 -13.66 -15.52 -20.57
CA ILE A 63 -14.18 -16.33 -19.48
C ILE A 63 -15.45 -17.06 -19.88
N THR A 64 -15.61 -18.27 -19.41
CA THR A 64 -16.84 -19.02 -19.54
C THR A 64 -17.94 -18.47 -18.65
N ARG A 65 -19.20 -18.86 -18.90
CA ARG A 65 -20.32 -18.49 -18.03
C ARG A 65 -20.16 -19.05 -16.60
N GLY A 66 -19.50 -20.21 -16.46
CA GLY A 66 -19.18 -20.81 -15.17
C GLY A 66 -18.19 -19.95 -14.40
N GLU A 67 -17.06 -19.62 -14.99
CA GLU A 67 -16.03 -18.76 -14.39
C GLU A 67 -16.59 -17.38 -14.01
N ALA A 68 -17.46 -16.80 -14.86
CA ALA A 68 -18.12 -15.55 -14.53
C ALA A 68 -19.08 -15.68 -13.34
N ALA A 69 -19.78 -16.80 -13.19
CA ALA A 69 -20.65 -17.06 -12.06
C ALA A 69 -19.85 -17.29 -10.78
N ASP A 70 -18.73 -18.01 -10.84
CA ASP A 70 -17.83 -18.24 -9.72
C ASP A 70 -17.20 -16.93 -9.24
N LEU A 71 -16.79 -16.07 -10.17
CA LEU A 71 -16.29 -14.75 -9.88
C LEU A 71 -17.33 -13.87 -9.18
N LEU A 72 -18.58 -13.86 -9.69
CA LEU A 72 -19.68 -13.14 -9.07
C LEU A 72 -20.02 -13.68 -7.68
N TYR A 73 -20.02 -14.99 -7.53
CA TYR A 73 -20.25 -15.63 -6.24
C TYR A 73 -19.16 -15.22 -5.23
N ALA A 74 -17.90 -15.32 -5.60
CA ALA A 74 -16.77 -14.90 -4.77
C ALA A 74 -16.85 -13.42 -4.37
N LEU A 75 -17.22 -12.54 -5.30
CA LEU A 75 -17.40 -11.11 -5.03
C LEU A 75 -18.55 -10.82 -4.07
N LEU A 76 -19.65 -11.58 -4.18
CA LEU A 76 -20.85 -11.38 -3.35
C LEU A 76 -20.70 -11.96 -1.94
N THR A 77 -19.96 -13.06 -1.81
CA THR A 77 -19.82 -13.78 -0.53
C THR A 77 -18.52 -13.44 0.19
N GLY A 78 -17.55 -12.84 -0.51
CA GLY A 78 -16.19 -12.68 0.00
C GLY A 78 -15.41 -13.99 0.07
N GLU A 79 -15.98 -15.10 -0.46
CA GLU A 79 -15.33 -16.40 -0.53
C GLU A 79 -14.57 -16.53 -1.85
N PHE A 80 -13.28 -16.27 -1.82
CA PHE A 80 -12.42 -16.45 -2.99
C PHE A 80 -12.02 -17.92 -3.13
N THR A 81 -12.32 -18.51 -4.27
CA THR A 81 -11.88 -19.88 -4.63
C THR A 81 -10.43 -19.92 -5.11
N VAL A 82 -9.87 -18.78 -5.42
CA VAL A 82 -8.45 -18.61 -5.79
C VAL A 82 -7.63 -18.45 -4.52
N ALA A 83 -6.41 -18.97 -4.53
CA ALA A 83 -5.49 -18.84 -3.41
C ALA A 83 -5.40 -17.37 -2.95
N PRO A 84 -5.36 -17.12 -1.64
CA PRO A 84 -5.20 -15.76 -1.13
C PRO A 84 -3.98 -15.11 -1.78
N PRO A 85 -4.01 -13.79 -2.02
CA PRO A 85 -2.87 -13.10 -2.62
C PRO A 85 -1.58 -13.49 -1.89
N PRO A 86 -0.48 -13.77 -2.61
CA PRO A 86 0.80 -14.20 -2.00
C PRO A 86 1.26 -13.29 -0.86
N ILE A 87 0.82 -12.04 -0.85
CA ILE A 87 1.11 -11.09 0.21
C ILE A 87 0.58 -11.52 1.58
N LEU A 88 -0.56 -12.24 1.64
CA LEU A 88 -1.09 -12.79 2.91
C LEU A 88 -0.27 -13.95 3.44
N GLU A 89 0.50 -14.61 2.58
CA GLU A 89 1.44 -15.65 3.01
C GLU A 89 2.70 -15.04 3.65
N THR A 90 3.01 -13.78 3.30
CA THR A 90 4.24 -13.10 3.74
C THR A 90 4.03 -12.14 4.91
N ILE A 91 2.81 -11.66 5.15
CA ILE A 91 2.52 -10.72 6.24
C ILE A 91 1.61 -11.37 7.29
N PRO A 92 2.09 -11.50 8.54
CA PRO A 92 1.23 -11.93 9.67
C PRO A 92 0.13 -10.88 9.92
N LEU A 93 -1.05 -11.11 9.34
CA LEU A 93 -2.18 -10.20 9.39
C LEU A 93 -3.25 -10.68 10.37
N ASN A 94 -3.70 -9.78 11.25
CA ASN A 94 -4.79 -10.01 12.19
C ASN A 94 -5.92 -9.01 11.93
N ASN A 95 -7.01 -9.48 11.34
CA ASN A 95 -8.20 -8.67 11.06
C ASN A 95 -9.23 -8.86 12.20
N LYS A 96 -9.11 -8.08 13.26
CA LYS A 96 -10.03 -8.16 14.40
C LYS A 96 -11.44 -7.66 14.08
N GLU A 97 -11.55 -6.76 13.13
CA GLU A 97 -12.81 -6.14 12.73
C GLU A 97 -13.62 -7.01 11.75
N GLY A 98 -12.99 -8.03 11.14
CA GLY A 98 -13.64 -8.83 10.09
C GLY A 98 -13.99 -8.03 8.83
N VAL A 99 -13.29 -6.91 8.59
CA VAL A 99 -13.53 -6.05 7.42
C VAL A 99 -12.95 -6.67 6.16
N HIS A 100 -13.45 -6.23 5.01
CA HIS A 100 -12.85 -6.58 3.73
C HIS A 100 -11.41 -6.06 3.63
N LEU A 101 -10.47 -6.95 3.29
CA LEU A 101 -9.05 -6.64 3.32
C LEU A 101 -8.53 -5.89 2.08
N ASN A 102 -9.35 -5.76 1.06
CA ASN A 102 -8.95 -5.27 -0.25
C ASN A 102 -8.09 -3.99 -0.20
N SER A 103 -8.60 -2.93 0.43
CA SER A 103 -7.86 -1.67 0.54
C SER A 103 -6.55 -1.80 1.31
N TYR A 104 -6.52 -2.65 2.34
CA TYR A 104 -5.31 -2.90 3.13
C TYR A 104 -4.27 -3.69 2.33
N LEU A 105 -4.70 -4.71 1.59
CA LEU A 105 -3.80 -5.54 0.76
C LEU A 105 -3.10 -4.72 -0.31
N LEU A 106 -3.78 -3.76 -0.92
CA LEU A 106 -3.17 -2.91 -1.92
C LEU A 106 -2.17 -1.91 -1.32
N GLU A 107 -2.44 -1.38 -0.15
CA GLU A 107 -1.44 -0.57 0.52
C GLU A 107 -0.21 -1.44 0.91
N LEU A 108 -0.46 -2.67 1.37
CA LEU A 108 0.61 -3.62 1.67
C LEU A 108 1.42 -4.03 0.42
N GLN A 109 0.80 -4.12 -0.75
CA GLN A 109 1.49 -4.42 -2.01
C GLN A 109 2.46 -3.32 -2.46
N LYS A 110 2.23 -2.06 -2.07
CA LYS A 110 3.16 -0.96 -2.34
C LYS A 110 4.48 -1.13 -1.59
N ILE A 111 4.45 -1.83 -0.44
CA ILE A 111 5.64 -2.07 0.38
C ILE A 111 6.58 -3.04 -0.35
N PRO A 112 7.84 -2.70 -0.56
CA PRO A 112 8.82 -3.59 -1.18
C PRO A 112 8.88 -4.96 -0.48
N GLU A 113 8.94 -6.02 -1.28
CA GLU A 113 8.93 -7.40 -0.78
C GLU A 113 9.99 -7.65 0.31
N PRO A 114 11.25 -7.19 0.18
CA PRO A 114 12.25 -7.40 1.22
C PRO A 114 11.88 -6.78 2.58
N ILE A 115 11.16 -5.66 2.58
CA ILE A 115 10.65 -5.04 3.81
C ILE A 115 9.56 -5.92 4.43
N ARG A 116 8.65 -6.46 3.60
CA ARG A 116 7.58 -7.36 4.06
C ARG A 116 8.14 -8.67 4.63
N GLN A 117 9.14 -9.24 3.97
CA GLN A 117 9.84 -10.44 4.46
C GLN A 117 10.52 -10.17 5.81
N ALA A 118 11.29 -9.08 5.91
CA ALA A 118 11.92 -8.69 7.16
C ALA A 118 10.91 -8.45 8.29
N PHE A 119 9.74 -7.90 7.97
CA PHE A 119 8.64 -7.69 8.92
C PHE A 119 8.17 -9.04 9.52
N ALA A 120 7.91 -10.02 8.68
CA ALA A 120 7.49 -11.35 9.12
C ALA A 120 8.60 -12.09 9.88
N GLU A 121 9.82 -12.10 9.35
CA GLU A 121 10.98 -12.77 9.96
C GLU A 121 11.35 -12.23 11.34
N ARG A 122 11.13 -10.92 11.56
CA ARG A 122 11.34 -10.28 12.86
C ARG A 122 10.17 -10.47 13.83
N GLY A 123 9.14 -11.21 13.43
CA GLY A 123 7.97 -11.53 14.27
C GLY A 123 7.06 -10.34 14.51
N TRP A 124 7.04 -9.38 13.58
CA TRP A 124 6.07 -8.30 13.61
C TRP A 124 4.69 -8.77 13.14
N GLN A 125 3.64 -8.09 13.60
CA GLN A 125 2.26 -8.36 13.25
C GLN A 125 1.57 -7.10 12.73
N TYR A 126 0.81 -7.25 11.65
CA TYR A 126 -0.06 -6.21 11.12
C TYR A 126 -1.50 -6.47 11.59
N THR A 127 -2.10 -5.51 12.29
CA THR A 127 -3.41 -5.68 12.93
C THR A 127 -4.36 -4.58 12.48
N ILE A 128 -5.59 -4.96 12.13
CA ILE A 128 -6.69 -4.02 11.93
C ILE A 128 -7.50 -4.03 13.23
N ASP A 129 -7.53 -2.90 13.95
CA ASP A 129 -8.15 -2.79 15.28
C ASP A 129 -8.65 -1.35 15.52
N TYR A 130 -9.93 -1.13 15.25
CA TYR A 130 -10.54 0.19 15.36
C TYR A 130 -10.71 0.63 16.81
N GLU A 131 -11.07 -0.30 17.69
CA GLU A 131 -11.28 -0.01 19.11
C GLU A 131 -9.98 0.41 19.79
N TYR A 132 -8.88 -0.29 19.51
CA TYR A 132 -7.57 0.10 20.01
C TYR A 132 -7.18 1.53 19.60
N LEU A 133 -7.33 1.86 18.32
CA LEU A 133 -6.96 3.18 17.82
C LEU A 133 -7.91 4.30 18.26
N ALA A 134 -9.19 3.99 18.49
CA ALA A 134 -10.12 4.93 19.09
C ALA A 134 -9.69 5.30 20.52
N ARG A 135 -9.37 4.31 21.36
CA ARG A 135 -8.84 4.53 22.70
C ARG A 135 -7.53 5.33 22.69
N LEU A 136 -6.60 4.94 21.80
CA LEU A 136 -5.33 5.64 21.66
C LEU A 136 -5.51 7.11 21.24
N SER A 137 -6.51 7.37 20.39
CA SER A 137 -6.88 8.74 19.97
C SER A 137 -7.38 9.57 21.14
N GLU A 138 -8.22 8.99 22.00
CA GLU A 138 -8.71 9.63 23.22
C GLU A 138 -7.56 9.91 24.20
N GLU A 139 -6.71 8.92 24.48
CA GLU A 139 -5.58 9.05 25.38
C GLU A 139 -4.58 10.12 24.94
N ARG A 140 -4.34 10.24 23.64
CA ARG A 140 -3.40 11.21 23.07
C ARG A 140 -4.04 12.56 22.74
N ASN A 141 -5.36 12.66 22.85
CA ASN A 141 -6.13 13.82 22.42
C ASN A 141 -5.83 14.23 20.97
N MET A 142 -5.68 13.24 20.10
CA MET A 142 -5.39 13.44 18.67
C MET A 142 -5.93 12.24 17.87
N SER A 143 -6.31 12.47 16.61
CA SER A 143 -6.78 11.40 15.73
C SER A 143 -5.62 10.47 15.34
N CYS A 144 -5.70 9.19 15.74
CA CYS A 144 -4.76 8.14 15.39
C CYS A 144 -5.47 7.13 14.48
N ILE A 145 -5.04 7.03 13.22
CA ILE A 145 -5.54 6.05 12.25
C ILE A 145 -4.56 4.90 12.02
N GLY A 146 -3.36 5.02 12.57
CA GLY A 146 -2.30 4.04 12.60
C GLY A 146 -1.42 4.22 13.82
N ALA A 147 -0.74 3.16 14.22
CA ALA A 147 0.24 3.18 15.30
C ALA A 147 1.24 2.04 15.15
N THR A 148 2.53 2.38 15.24
CA THR A 148 3.63 1.43 15.31
C THR A 148 4.12 1.29 16.74
N ASN A 149 4.09 0.08 17.27
CA ASN A 149 4.58 -0.26 18.61
C ASN A 149 5.81 -1.18 18.51
N TYR A 150 6.98 -0.63 18.73
CA TYR A 150 8.24 -1.35 18.65
C TYR A 150 8.40 -2.41 19.75
N GLY A 151 7.85 -2.16 20.93
CA GLY A 151 7.94 -3.09 22.07
C GLY A 151 7.14 -4.37 21.85
N SER A 152 5.92 -4.25 21.31
CA SER A 152 5.09 -5.40 20.96
C SER A 152 5.30 -5.90 19.53
N ARG A 153 6.13 -5.22 18.73
CA ARG A 153 6.34 -5.50 17.30
C ARG A 153 5.03 -5.56 16.53
N GLN A 154 4.26 -4.51 16.64
CA GLN A 154 2.94 -4.46 16.03
C GLN A 154 2.71 -3.16 15.30
N ILE A 155 2.20 -3.26 14.08
CA ILE A 155 1.54 -2.18 13.37
C ILE A 155 0.05 -2.37 13.53
N THR A 156 -0.65 -1.35 14.03
CA THR A 156 -2.12 -1.36 14.14
C THR A 156 -2.68 -0.23 13.29
N VAL A 157 -3.72 -0.54 12.50
CA VAL A 157 -4.37 0.43 11.62
C VAL A 157 -5.89 0.38 11.75
N SER A 158 -6.55 1.53 11.59
CA SER A 158 -8.01 1.63 11.40
C SER A 158 -8.37 2.11 10.00
N SER A 159 -7.37 2.50 9.22
CA SER A 159 -7.51 2.93 7.83
C SER A 159 -6.34 2.38 7.00
N ALA A 160 -6.64 1.87 5.83
CA ALA A 160 -5.63 1.41 4.88
C ALA A 160 -4.60 2.49 4.53
N TRP A 161 -4.99 3.76 4.56
CA TRP A 161 -4.11 4.91 4.29
C TRP A 161 -2.92 5.03 5.25
N ALA A 162 -3.03 4.49 6.47
CA ALA A 162 -1.94 4.51 7.41
C ALA A 162 -0.86 3.47 7.10
N THR A 163 -1.17 2.44 6.32
CA THR A 163 -0.31 1.25 6.13
C THR A 163 1.11 1.61 5.71
N VAL A 164 1.26 2.35 4.61
CA VAL A 164 2.60 2.70 4.09
C VAL A 164 3.37 3.57 5.09
N HIS A 165 2.68 4.47 5.77
CA HIS A 165 3.28 5.33 6.79
C HIS A 165 3.81 4.52 7.98
N GLU A 166 3.00 3.60 8.50
CA GLU A 166 3.42 2.73 9.62
C GLU A 166 4.56 1.80 9.22
N PHE A 167 4.58 1.32 7.97
CA PHE A 167 5.74 0.60 7.44
C PHE A 167 6.98 1.49 7.26
N GLY A 168 6.81 2.80 7.10
CA GLY A 168 7.92 3.76 7.18
C GLY A 168 8.58 3.78 8.55
N HIS A 169 7.79 3.71 9.63
CA HIS A 169 8.32 3.56 11.00
C HIS A 169 9.00 2.21 11.20
N PHE A 170 8.43 1.12 10.66
CA PHE A 170 9.09 -0.18 10.69
C PHE A 170 10.41 -0.17 9.93
N LEU A 171 10.46 0.43 8.74
CA LEU A 171 11.69 0.57 7.96
C LEU A 171 12.75 1.36 8.75
N ASP A 172 12.36 2.46 9.39
CA ASP A 172 13.26 3.25 10.22
C ASP A 172 13.90 2.40 11.35
N GLU A 173 13.10 1.57 12.02
CA GLU A 173 13.62 0.61 13.02
C GLU A 173 14.51 -0.45 12.38
N LEU A 174 14.08 -1.03 11.26
CA LEU A 174 14.80 -2.09 10.56
C LEU A 174 16.24 -1.71 10.21
N ILE A 175 16.45 -0.46 9.84
CA ILE A 175 17.74 0.09 9.39
C ILE A 175 18.46 0.92 10.46
N GLY A 176 18.03 0.86 11.73
CA GLY A 176 18.73 1.42 12.87
C GLY A 176 18.40 2.88 13.18
N PHE A 177 17.19 3.36 12.86
CA PHE A 177 16.68 4.70 13.12
C PHE A 177 17.48 5.84 12.48
N PRO A 178 17.71 5.81 11.16
CA PRO A 178 18.38 6.92 10.47
C PRO A 178 17.62 8.24 10.59
N SER A 179 16.31 8.21 10.82
CA SER A 179 15.54 9.41 11.14
C SER A 179 16.17 10.23 12.25
N GLN A 180 16.76 9.57 13.25
CA GLN A 180 17.34 10.19 14.43
C GLN A 180 18.85 10.44 14.32
N THR A 181 19.55 9.69 13.48
CA THR A 181 21.02 9.72 13.41
C THR A 181 21.56 10.52 12.24
N GLU A 182 20.81 10.58 11.13
CA GLU A 182 21.29 11.19 9.89
C GLU A 182 21.00 12.71 9.76
N GLY A 183 20.19 13.28 10.66
CA GLY A 183 19.89 14.71 10.66
C GLY A 183 18.95 15.19 9.55
N PHE A 184 18.22 14.28 8.87
CA PHE A 184 17.30 14.62 7.79
C PHE A 184 16.28 15.70 8.17
N TYR A 185 15.61 15.50 9.28
CA TYR A 185 14.56 16.39 9.76
C TYR A 185 15.10 17.80 10.05
N GLN A 186 16.21 17.89 10.74
CA GLN A 186 16.83 19.18 11.14
C GLN A 186 17.27 19.98 9.93
N GLU A 187 17.80 19.30 8.91
CA GLU A 187 18.39 19.94 7.74
C GLU A 187 17.37 20.25 6.64
N GLU A 188 16.33 19.39 6.49
CA GLU A 188 15.51 19.37 5.27
C GLU A 188 14.01 19.57 5.51
N SER A 189 13.49 19.41 6.75
CA SER A 189 12.05 19.49 6.99
C SER A 189 11.41 20.81 6.53
N GLY A 190 12.12 21.91 6.68
CA GLY A 190 11.63 23.24 6.26
C GLY A 190 11.47 23.35 4.74
N THR A 191 12.40 22.81 3.97
CA THR A 191 12.35 22.85 2.51
C THR A 191 11.39 21.81 1.94
N ALA A 192 11.26 20.67 2.61
CA ALA A 192 10.34 19.59 2.22
C ALA A 192 8.86 19.85 2.63
N ALA A 193 8.61 20.85 3.46
CA ALA A 193 7.27 21.13 4.02
C ALA A 193 6.16 21.29 2.96
N ALA A 194 6.50 21.81 1.79
CA ALA A 194 5.54 21.97 0.69
C ALA A 194 5.19 20.66 -0.04
N LEU A 195 5.96 19.59 0.20
CA LEU A 195 5.77 18.28 -0.44
C LEU A 195 5.09 17.27 0.48
N LEU A 196 5.22 17.45 1.78
CA LEU A 196 4.79 16.50 2.80
C LEU A 196 3.54 16.98 3.53
N ARG A 197 2.88 16.07 4.23
CA ARG A 197 1.75 16.44 5.10
C ARG A 197 2.26 17.25 6.30
N PRO A 198 1.45 18.17 6.86
CA PRO A 198 1.84 18.93 8.06
C PRO A 198 2.26 18.02 9.24
N TYR A 199 1.66 16.85 9.34
CA TYR A 199 1.99 15.86 10.36
C TYR A 199 3.45 15.38 10.30
N ALA A 200 4.01 15.27 9.10
CA ALA A 200 5.43 14.91 8.90
C ALA A 200 6.41 15.88 9.60
N LEU A 201 5.96 17.09 9.88
CA LEU A 201 6.79 18.12 10.52
C LEU A 201 6.74 18.09 12.04
N THR A 202 6.09 17.10 12.65
CA THR A 202 5.93 16.99 14.09
C THR A 202 7.10 16.30 14.79
N SER A 203 7.82 15.43 14.07
CA SER A 203 9.03 14.76 14.55
C SER A 203 9.88 14.18 13.44
N GLU A 204 11.10 13.81 13.77
CA GLU A 204 12.06 13.17 12.87
C GLU A 204 11.52 11.86 12.30
N ARG A 205 10.85 11.07 13.12
CA ARG A 205 10.28 9.77 12.72
C ARG A 205 9.11 9.95 11.77
N GLU A 206 8.22 10.92 12.04
CA GLU A 206 7.09 11.23 11.17
C GLU A 206 7.57 11.77 9.82
N TYR A 207 8.62 12.59 9.84
CA TYR A 207 9.25 13.08 8.63
C TYR A 207 9.77 11.94 7.75
N PHE A 208 10.53 11.01 8.34
CA PHE A 208 11.08 9.88 7.59
C PHE A 208 9.98 8.97 7.03
N ALA A 209 8.97 8.66 7.85
CA ALA A 209 7.83 7.84 7.43
C ALA A 209 7.06 8.48 6.27
N ASP A 210 6.82 9.80 6.30
CA ASP A 210 6.15 10.51 5.21
C ASP A 210 7.04 10.65 3.96
N CYS A 211 8.35 10.78 4.09
CA CYS A 211 9.27 10.71 2.96
C CYS A 211 9.23 9.32 2.30
N PHE A 212 9.11 8.25 3.07
CA PHE A 212 8.93 6.90 2.54
C PHE A 212 7.59 6.76 1.81
N VAL A 213 6.49 7.30 2.37
CA VAL A 213 5.19 7.37 1.68
C VAL A 213 5.32 8.11 0.35
N TYR A 214 5.96 9.28 0.36
CA TYR A 214 6.16 10.07 -0.85
C TYR A 214 6.98 9.29 -1.90
N TRP A 215 8.06 8.63 -1.47
CA TRP A 215 8.90 7.80 -2.33
C TRP A 215 8.09 6.71 -3.02
N LEU A 216 7.40 5.85 -2.26
CA LEU A 216 6.64 4.74 -2.84
C LEU A 216 5.47 5.21 -3.71
N THR A 217 4.89 6.37 -3.40
CA THR A 217 3.77 6.93 -4.18
C THR A 217 4.25 7.50 -5.52
N TYR A 218 5.44 8.12 -5.55
CA TYR A 218 5.85 8.93 -6.70
C TYR A 218 7.15 8.50 -7.36
N ARG A 219 7.75 7.36 -6.98
CA ARG A 219 9.06 6.91 -7.51
C ARG A 219 9.10 6.83 -9.04
N ASP A 220 7.98 6.53 -9.68
CA ASP A 220 7.86 6.47 -11.14
C ASP A 220 7.52 7.82 -11.79
N ASN A 221 7.32 8.87 -11.00
CA ASN A 221 7.05 10.23 -11.46
C ASN A 221 8.30 11.10 -11.36
N SER A 222 9.01 11.28 -12.48
CA SER A 222 10.28 12.02 -12.54
C SER A 222 10.17 13.46 -12.03
N LYS A 223 9.05 14.15 -12.25
CA LYS A 223 8.85 15.53 -11.79
C LYS A 223 8.69 15.59 -10.26
N LYS A 224 7.95 14.67 -9.67
CA LYS A 224 7.79 14.60 -8.21
C LYS A 224 9.09 14.18 -7.55
N MET A 225 9.81 13.23 -8.13
CA MET A 225 11.12 12.80 -7.61
C MET A 225 12.18 13.90 -7.72
N ALA A 226 12.18 14.68 -8.80
CA ALA A 226 13.05 15.85 -8.91
C ALA A 226 12.71 16.92 -7.86
N ALA A 227 11.43 17.11 -7.54
CA ALA A 227 11.00 18.01 -6.46
C ALA A 227 11.50 17.53 -5.09
N LEU A 228 11.39 16.23 -4.79
CA LEU A 228 11.93 15.66 -3.55
C LEU A 228 13.46 15.80 -3.50
N CYS A 229 14.16 15.47 -4.59
CA CYS A 229 15.61 15.62 -4.67
C CYS A 229 16.08 17.07 -4.44
N SER A 230 15.30 18.05 -4.91
CA SER A 230 15.61 19.47 -4.69
C SER A 230 15.31 19.94 -3.26
N ALA A 231 14.22 19.47 -2.67
CA ALA A 231 13.76 19.91 -1.35
C ALA A 231 14.40 19.14 -0.18
N ALA A 232 14.74 17.88 -0.39
CA ALA A 232 15.30 16.96 0.59
C ALA A 232 16.40 16.07 -0.04
N PRO A 233 17.52 16.63 -0.49
CA PRO A 233 18.54 15.91 -1.25
C PRO A 233 19.19 14.78 -0.47
N LYS A 234 19.38 14.93 0.82
CA LYS A 234 20.00 13.94 1.70
C LYS A 234 19.06 12.75 1.93
N THR A 235 17.81 13.03 2.26
CA THR A 235 16.76 11.99 2.38
C THR A 235 16.53 11.28 1.06
N TYR A 236 16.48 12.03 -0.06
CA TYR A 236 16.37 11.46 -1.39
C TYR A 236 17.51 10.49 -1.71
N ALA A 237 18.76 10.91 -1.50
CA ALA A 237 19.93 10.06 -1.76
C ALA A 237 19.94 8.82 -0.87
N TYR A 238 19.49 8.94 0.35
CA TYR A 238 19.39 7.82 1.29
C TYR A 238 18.36 6.79 0.84
N LEU A 239 17.13 7.22 0.53
CA LEU A 239 16.06 6.32 0.04
C LEU A 239 16.44 5.68 -1.31
N LEU A 240 17.08 6.43 -2.21
CA LEU A 240 17.60 5.88 -3.46
C LEU A 240 18.64 4.78 -3.22
N THR A 241 19.53 5.00 -2.27
CA THR A 241 20.54 4.01 -1.90
C THR A 241 19.89 2.74 -1.35
N LEU A 242 18.90 2.87 -0.47
CA LEU A 242 18.14 1.73 0.05
C LEU A 242 17.45 0.96 -1.08
N GLU A 243 16.81 1.66 -2.01
CA GLU A 243 16.14 1.01 -3.14
C GLU A 243 17.13 0.26 -4.04
N ILE A 244 18.28 0.86 -4.37
CA ILE A 244 19.35 0.20 -5.14
C ILE A 244 19.89 -1.04 -4.40
N GLN A 245 19.97 -0.99 -3.09
CA GLN A 245 20.38 -2.10 -2.22
C GLN A 245 19.22 -3.09 -1.91
N ASN A 246 18.13 -3.01 -2.65
CA ASN A 246 16.95 -3.84 -2.47
C ASN A 246 16.39 -3.77 -1.03
N TRP A 247 16.40 -2.58 -0.43
CA TRP A 247 15.86 -2.29 0.92
C TRP A 247 16.49 -3.09 2.05
N GLN A 248 17.69 -3.62 1.81
CA GLN A 248 18.47 -4.33 2.82
C GLN A 248 19.26 -3.32 3.66
N PRO A 249 19.35 -3.50 5.01
CA PRO A 249 20.28 -2.71 5.80
C PRO A 249 21.71 -2.92 5.28
N ALA A 250 22.52 -1.86 5.29
CA ALA A 250 23.94 -1.99 4.97
C ALA A 250 24.57 -3.01 5.93
N ALA A 251 25.31 -3.97 5.37
CA ALA A 251 25.97 -5.01 6.12
C ALA A 251 27.10 -4.46 7.00
#